data_e0865f32c5f5edcbec17d9899734fe2e
#
_entry.id   e0865f32c5f5edcbec17d9899734fe2e
#
_cell.length_a   1.000
_cell.length_b   1.000
_cell.length_c   1.000
_cell.angle_alpha   90.00
_cell.angle_beta   90.00
_cell.angle_gamma   90.00
#
_symmetry.space_group_name_H-M   'P 1'
#
loop_
_entity.id
_entity.type
_entity.pdbx_description
1 polymer ?
#
loop_
_entity_poly.entity_id
_entity_poly.type
_entity_poly.pdbx_seq_one_letter_code
_entity_poly.pdbx_strand_id
1 'polypeptide(L)'
;MHCKQWIFDMDGTLTDSMVVVWEGAPEALLARFGRTPKADLHETLLTMGIEDGAQYLIREYALPLDRNGYLDVMREVIAQLYEKVELKPGVRDTLARLRAEGARMCVCSNTWSSQCRTVLTRLGIDEYFDFYIEARGAMSKSSPAPFMEALHRLGGTEPAGCAVCEDALYAAQTAHDAGFYLVGIQDTTSAADAPALRRICDQFLPDWTALDWAQA
;
A
#
# COMPACT_ATOMS: atom_id res chain seq x y z
N MET A 1 0.03 12.73 -22.18
CA MET A 1 -0.57 11.39 -22.36
C MET A 1 -1.61 11.28 -21.26
N HIS A 2 -2.77 10.76 -21.58
CA HIS A 2 -3.80 10.62 -20.55
C HIS A 2 -4.01 9.14 -20.27
N CYS A 3 -3.52 8.67 -19.13
CA CYS A 3 -3.79 7.32 -18.66
C CYS A 3 -5.29 7.17 -18.37
N LYS A 4 -5.92 6.16 -18.98
CA LYS A 4 -7.34 5.85 -18.74
C LYS A 4 -7.56 4.77 -17.68
N GLN A 5 -6.52 4.04 -17.34
CA GLN A 5 -6.50 3.03 -16.30
C GLN A 5 -5.54 3.46 -15.20
N TRP A 6 -5.96 3.30 -13.94
CA TRP A 6 -5.16 3.67 -12.78
C TRP A 6 -5.20 2.56 -11.74
N ILE A 7 -4.04 2.11 -11.33
CA ILE A 7 -3.82 1.07 -10.33
C ILE A 7 -3.18 1.74 -9.13
N PHE A 8 -3.88 1.76 -8.00
CA PHE A 8 -3.39 2.40 -6.78
C PHE A 8 -2.96 1.36 -5.76
N ASP A 9 -1.80 1.51 -5.17
CA ASP A 9 -1.58 0.97 -3.85
C ASP A 9 -2.40 1.75 -2.82
N MET A 10 -2.60 1.17 -1.63
CA MET A 10 -3.36 1.80 -0.55
C MET A 10 -2.45 2.42 0.50
N ASP A 11 -1.62 1.59 1.14
CA ASP A 11 -0.84 1.96 2.31
C ASP A 11 0.40 2.78 1.92
N GLY A 12 0.52 4.01 2.41
CA GLY A 12 1.60 4.90 2.00
C GLY A 12 1.33 5.63 0.68
N THR A 13 0.33 5.20 -0.09
CA THR A 13 -0.04 5.80 -1.39
C THR A 13 -1.35 6.57 -1.32
N LEU A 14 -2.48 5.93 -1.04
CA LEU A 14 -3.77 6.60 -0.84
C LEU A 14 -3.95 7.04 0.61
N THR A 15 -3.45 6.26 1.55
CA THR A 15 -3.62 6.47 2.99
C THR A 15 -2.29 6.74 3.68
N ASP A 16 -2.33 7.58 4.71
CA ASP A 16 -1.19 7.84 5.60
C ASP A 16 -1.15 6.80 6.72
N SER A 17 -0.96 5.54 6.33
CA SER A 17 -1.11 4.38 7.19
C SER A 17 0.21 3.75 7.62
N MET A 18 1.32 4.05 6.95
CA MET A 18 2.56 3.31 7.16
C MET A 18 3.07 3.41 8.59
N VAL A 19 3.14 4.60 9.17
CA VAL A 19 3.54 4.79 10.57
C VAL A 19 2.49 4.25 11.54
N VAL A 20 1.21 4.58 11.32
CA VAL A 20 0.13 4.25 12.25
C VAL A 20 -0.12 2.74 12.31
N VAL A 21 -0.15 2.08 11.15
CA VAL A 21 -0.52 0.67 11.04
C VAL A 21 0.71 -0.22 11.00
N TRP A 22 1.61 0.01 10.06
CA TRP A 22 2.70 -0.94 9.81
C TRP A 22 3.83 -0.85 10.84
N GLU A 23 4.20 0.35 11.26
CA GLU A 23 5.13 0.50 12.37
C GLU A 23 4.44 0.32 13.74
N GLY A 24 3.18 0.78 13.88
CA GLY A 24 2.45 0.71 15.14
C GLY A 24 1.89 -0.67 15.50
N ALA A 25 1.67 -1.58 14.53
CA ALA A 25 1.02 -2.87 14.79
C ALA A 25 1.82 -3.79 15.74
N PRO A 26 3.14 -3.95 15.65
CA PRO A 26 3.91 -4.74 16.58
C PRO A 26 3.79 -4.23 18.02
N GLU A 27 3.87 -2.92 18.23
CA GLU A 27 3.74 -2.31 19.55
C GLU A 27 2.33 -2.48 20.12
N ALA A 28 1.30 -2.27 19.30
CA ALA A 28 -0.09 -2.44 19.72
C ALA A 28 -0.40 -3.91 20.06
N LEU A 29 0.16 -4.85 19.31
CA LEU A 29 0.09 -6.28 19.64
C LEU A 29 0.72 -6.56 21.01
N LEU A 30 1.94 -6.08 21.25
CA LEU A 30 2.65 -6.29 22.50
C LEU A 30 1.91 -5.68 23.70
N ALA A 31 1.39 -4.46 23.54
CA ALA A 31 0.60 -3.78 24.56
C ALA A 31 -0.66 -4.58 24.94
N ARG A 32 -1.32 -5.25 23.98
CA ARG A 32 -2.50 -6.10 24.21
C ARG A 32 -2.20 -7.27 25.16
N PHE A 33 -0.95 -7.74 25.19
CA PHE A 33 -0.48 -8.80 26.09
C PHE A 33 0.32 -8.26 27.28
N GLY A 34 0.30 -6.96 27.53
CA GLY A 34 1.04 -6.34 28.63
C GLY A 34 2.56 -6.48 28.50
N ARG A 35 3.06 -6.52 27.27
CA ARG A 35 4.48 -6.58 26.95
C ARG A 35 4.99 -5.20 26.55
N THR A 36 6.21 -4.87 27.00
CA THR A 36 6.88 -3.62 26.61
C THR A 36 7.82 -3.92 25.44
N PRO A 37 7.71 -3.19 24.33
CA PRO A 37 8.62 -3.35 23.20
C PRO A 37 10.06 -3.00 23.60
N LYS A 38 11.04 -3.71 23.03
CA LYS A 38 12.46 -3.36 23.15
C LYS A 38 12.73 -2.12 22.29
N ALA A 39 13.75 -1.35 22.65
CA ALA A 39 14.12 -0.13 21.94
C ALA A 39 14.50 -0.36 20.47
N ASP A 40 15.01 -1.55 20.15
CA ASP A 40 15.45 -1.97 18.82
C ASP A 40 14.40 -2.79 18.04
N LEU A 41 13.16 -2.82 18.52
CA LEU A 41 12.10 -3.66 17.93
C LEU A 41 11.93 -3.41 16.43
N HIS A 42 11.78 -2.14 16.04
CA HIS A 42 11.56 -1.77 14.63
C HIS A 42 12.75 -2.12 13.75
N GLU A 43 13.97 -1.79 14.20
CA GLU A 43 15.20 -2.12 13.48
C GLU A 43 15.33 -3.64 13.29
N THR A 44 15.01 -4.40 14.32
CA THR A 44 15.03 -5.87 14.28
C THR A 44 14.03 -6.42 13.27
N LEU A 45 12.80 -5.94 13.30
CA LEU A 45 11.74 -6.41 12.38
C LEU A 45 12.00 -6.03 10.92
N LEU A 46 12.63 -4.89 10.65
CA LEU A 46 13.00 -4.48 9.28
C LEU A 46 13.98 -5.46 8.61
N THR A 47 14.74 -6.21 9.38
CA THR A 47 15.68 -7.22 8.85
C THR A 47 15.03 -8.57 8.57
N MET A 48 13.74 -8.74 8.92
CA MET A 48 13.02 -10.02 8.87
C MET A 48 11.90 -9.99 7.85
N GLY A 49 11.62 -11.15 7.25
CA GLY A 49 10.37 -11.36 6.52
C GLY A 49 9.18 -11.41 7.49
N ILE A 50 7.97 -11.21 6.97
CA ILE A 50 6.73 -11.17 7.78
C ILE A 50 6.58 -12.42 8.66
N GLU A 51 6.89 -13.59 8.13
CA GLU A 51 6.78 -14.86 8.85
C GLU A 51 7.81 -14.97 9.99
N ASP A 52 9.06 -14.59 9.71
CA ASP A 52 10.13 -14.61 10.71
C ASP A 52 9.89 -13.57 11.79
N GLY A 53 9.39 -12.39 11.43
CA GLY A 53 8.98 -11.35 12.36
C GLY A 53 7.87 -11.81 13.30
N ALA A 54 6.86 -12.53 12.76
CA ALA A 54 5.80 -13.13 13.59
C ALA A 54 6.35 -14.13 14.60
N GLN A 55 7.24 -15.04 14.16
CA GLN A 55 7.86 -16.02 15.04
C GLN A 55 8.77 -15.37 16.08
N TYR A 56 9.50 -14.32 15.69
CA TYR A 56 10.31 -13.53 16.61
C TYR A 56 9.45 -12.93 17.72
N LEU A 57 8.36 -12.23 17.37
CA LEU A 57 7.46 -11.62 18.35
C LEU A 57 6.87 -12.64 19.34
N ILE A 58 6.39 -13.77 18.82
CA ILE A 58 5.83 -14.83 19.66
C ILE A 58 6.87 -15.34 20.67
N ARG A 59 8.09 -15.64 20.22
CA ARG A 59 9.14 -16.23 21.08
C ARG A 59 9.77 -15.21 22.01
N GLU A 60 10.19 -14.07 21.47
CA GLU A 60 10.94 -13.06 22.20
C GLU A 60 10.14 -12.44 23.34
N TYR A 61 8.84 -12.25 23.12
CA TYR A 61 7.94 -11.66 24.11
C TYR A 61 7.08 -12.69 24.85
N ALA A 62 7.35 -13.99 24.65
CA ALA A 62 6.60 -15.09 25.23
C ALA A 62 5.08 -14.87 25.12
N LEU A 63 4.61 -14.59 23.91
CA LEU A 63 3.19 -14.41 23.64
C LEU A 63 2.49 -15.77 23.74
N PRO A 64 1.32 -15.87 24.42
CA PRO A 64 0.56 -17.11 24.54
C PRO A 64 -0.22 -17.42 23.24
N LEU A 65 0.45 -17.38 22.10
CA LEU A 65 -0.12 -17.53 20.77
C LEU A 65 0.67 -18.57 19.97
N ASP A 66 -0.06 -19.40 19.25
CA ASP A 66 0.50 -20.08 18.08
C ASP A 66 0.46 -19.17 16.85
N ARG A 67 0.95 -19.65 15.70
CA ARG A 67 0.96 -18.91 14.44
C ARG A 67 -0.43 -18.41 14.02
N ASN A 68 -1.44 -19.24 14.15
CA ASN A 68 -2.80 -18.88 13.71
C ASN A 68 -3.41 -17.85 14.66
N GLY A 69 -3.28 -18.05 15.95
CA GLY A 69 -3.70 -17.08 16.97
C GLY A 69 -2.99 -15.72 16.81
N TYR A 70 -1.71 -15.72 16.44
CA TYR A 70 -0.98 -14.49 16.12
C TYR A 70 -1.61 -13.75 14.92
N LEU A 71 -1.90 -14.47 13.82
CA LEU A 71 -2.50 -13.87 12.63
C LEU A 71 -3.90 -13.30 12.92
N ASP A 72 -4.69 -13.99 13.72
CA ASP A 72 -6.03 -13.53 14.08
C ASP A 72 -5.99 -12.27 14.94
N VAL A 73 -5.14 -12.28 16.00
CA VAL A 73 -4.95 -11.09 16.85
C VAL A 73 -4.36 -9.92 16.07
N MET A 74 -3.40 -10.18 15.17
CA MET A 74 -2.79 -9.14 14.34
C MET A 74 -3.81 -8.51 13.39
N ARG A 75 -4.73 -9.29 12.80
CA ARG A 75 -5.83 -8.75 11.99
C ARG A 75 -6.71 -7.79 12.78
N GLU A 76 -7.05 -8.15 14.03
CA GLU A 76 -7.85 -7.28 14.89
C GLU A 76 -7.09 -5.99 15.26
N VAL A 77 -5.80 -6.11 15.61
CA VAL A 77 -4.94 -4.96 15.92
C VAL A 77 -4.86 -4.01 14.72
N ILE A 78 -4.55 -4.55 13.55
CA ILE A 78 -4.46 -3.78 12.31
C ILE A 78 -5.81 -3.11 11.99
N ALA A 79 -6.94 -3.81 12.15
CA ALA A 79 -8.26 -3.23 11.92
C ALA A 79 -8.54 -2.03 12.84
N GLN A 80 -8.16 -2.13 14.12
CA GLN A 80 -8.31 -1.02 15.08
C GLN A 80 -7.41 0.17 14.75
N LEU A 81 -6.19 -0.09 14.28
CA LEU A 81 -5.28 0.98 13.88
C LEU A 81 -5.78 1.71 12.63
N TYR A 82 -6.35 1.00 11.68
CA TYR A 82 -6.94 1.61 10.49
C TYR A 82 -8.10 2.57 10.79
N GLU A 83 -8.76 2.46 11.93
CA GLU A 83 -9.79 3.43 12.32
C GLU A 83 -9.23 4.86 12.49
N LYS A 84 -7.92 5.00 12.73
CA LYS A 84 -7.22 6.27 12.94
C LYS A 84 -6.56 6.81 11.66
N VAL A 85 -6.54 6.02 10.60
CA VAL A 85 -5.86 6.37 9.35
C VAL A 85 -6.67 7.39 8.56
N GLU A 86 -5.99 8.37 8.00
CA GLU A 86 -6.53 9.39 7.11
C GLU A 86 -6.02 9.23 5.69
N LEU A 87 -6.64 9.93 4.74
CA LEU A 87 -6.14 10.02 3.37
C LEU A 87 -4.91 10.90 3.31
N LYS A 88 -3.99 10.57 2.42
CA LYS A 88 -2.93 11.53 2.05
C LYS A 88 -3.54 12.79 1.39
N PRO A 89 -2.88 13.96 1.53
CA PRO A 89 -3.38 15.20 0.95
C PRO A 89 -3.66 15.09 -0.55
N GLY A 90 -4.80 15.61 -1.00
CA GLY A 90 -5.19 15.66 -2.42
C GLY A 90 -5.83 14.39 -3.00
N VAL A 91 -5.82 13.25 -2.29
CA VAL A 91 -6.37 11.98 -2.78
C VAL A 91 -7.81 12.12 -3.27
N ARG A 92 -8.70 12.68 -2.45
CA ARG A 92 -10.13 12.77 -2.78
C ARG A 92 -10.37 13.56 -4.06
N ASP A 93 -9.72 14.71 -4.20
CA ASP A 93 -9.88 15.59 -5.36
C ASP A 93 -9.29 14.95 -6.60
N THR A 94 -8.17 14.25 -6.47
CA THR A 94 -7.54 13.50 -7.57
C THR A 94 -8.45 12.38 -8.07
N LEU A 95 -8.99 11.55 -7.18
CA LEU A 95 -9.90 10.46 -7.56
C LEU A 95 -11.19 10.99 -8.20
N ALA A 96 -11.76 12.06 -7.64
CA ALA A 96 -12.95 12.69 -8.19
C ALA A 96 -12.70 13.23 -9.60
N ARG A 97 -11.55 13.86 -9.84
CA ARG A 97 -11.19 14.37 -11.16
C ARG A 97 -10.95 13.25 -12.17
N LEU A 98 -10.18 12.21 -11.79
CA LEU A 98 -9.96 11.03 -12.62
C LEU A 98 -11.30 10.38 -13.04
N ARG A 99 -12.21 10.22 -12.10
CA ARG A 99 -13.56 9.69 -12.38
C ARG A 99 -14.34 10.59 -13.35
N ALA A 100 -14.29 11.90 -13.17
CA ALA A 100 -14.96 12.87 -14.05
C ALA A 100 -14.37 12.84 -15.49
N GLU A 101 -13.09 12.56 -15.64
CA GLU A 101 -12.41 12.39 -16.93
C GLU A 101 -12.61 10.98 -17.54
N GLY A 102 -13.37 10.10 -16.86
CA GLY A 102 -13.71 8.76 -17.33
C GLY A 102 -12.65 7.70 -17.10
N ALA A 103 -11.70 7.96 -16.21
CA ALA A 103 -10.69 6.97 -15.83
C ALA A 103 -11.34 5.80 -15.07
N ARG A 104 -10.82 4.60 -15.32
CA ARG A 104 -11.12 3.39 -14.56
C ARG A 104 -10.03 3.14 -13.53
N MET A 105 -10.43 2.78 -12.31
CA MET A 105 -9.53 2.72 -11.17
C MET A 105 -9.70 1.43 -10.38
N CYS A 106 -8.60 0.88 -9.89
CA CYS A 106 -8.63 -0.23 -8.94
C CYS A 106 -7.55 -0.06 -7.86
N VAL A 107 -7.71 -0.81 -6.78
CA VAL A 107 -6.70 -0.93 -5.74
C VAL A 107 -5.95 -2.26 -5.90
N CYS A 108 -4.61 -2.20 -5.83
CA CYS A 108 -3.75 -3.37 -5.80
C CYS A 108 -2.82 -3.24 -4.58
N SER A 109 -3.09 -3.98 -3.51
CA SER A 109 -2.42 -3.84 -2.23
C SER A 109 -2.00 -5.17 -1.62
N ASN A 110 -0.96 -5.17 -0.79
CA ASN A 110 -0.58 -6.30 0.05
C ASN A 110 -1.57 -6.52 1.21
N THR A 111 -2.40 -5.52 1.52
CA THR A 111 -3.48 -5.62 2.51
C THR A 111 -4.66 -6.41 1.95
N TRP A 112 -5.33 -7.18 2.80
CA TRP A 112 -6.53 -7.96 2.41
C TRP A 112 -7.57 -7.07 1.74
N SER A 113 -8.11 -7.51 0.61
CA SER A 113 -9.10 -6.75 -0.17
C SER A 113 -10.32 -6.34 0.65
N SER A 114 -10.78 -7.21 1.56
CA SER A 114 -11.88 -6.89 2.48
C SER A 114 -11.53 -5.75 3.43
N GLN A 115 -10.30 -5.71 3.92
CA GLN A 115 -9.83 -4.64 4.79
C GLN A 115 -9.63 -3.33 4.03
N CYS A 116 -9.03 -3.37 2.84
CA CYS A 116 -8.93 -2.21 1.97
C CYS A 116 -10.30 -1.58 1.75
N ARG A 117 -11.30 -2.39 1.39
CA ARG A 117 -12.66 -1.91 1.18
C ARG A 117 -13.26 -1.27 2.44
N THR A 118 -13.08 -1.90 3.60
CA THR A 118 -13.58 -1.34 4.88
C THR A 118 -12.97 0.03 5.16
N VAL A 119 -11.65 0.16 5.00
CA VAL A 119 -10.93 1.43 5.24
C VAL A 119 -11.37 2.50 4.24
N LEU A 120 -11.38 2.18 2.94
CA LEU A 120 -11.71 3.14 1.90
C LEU A 120 -13.19 3.53 1.91
N THR A 121 -14.10 2.63 2.36
CA THR A 121 -15.51 2.96 2.61
C THR A 121 -15.63 3.96 3.78
N ARG A 122 -14.93 3.71 4.90
CA ARG A 122 -14.89 4.65 6.04
C ARG A 122 -14.37 6.03 5.62
N LEU A 123 -13.36 6.04 4.76
CA LEU A 123 -12.77 7.25 4.22
C LEU A 123 -13.60 7.89 3.08
N GLY A 124 -14.70 7.24 2.65
CA GLY A 124 -15.63 7.77 1.64
C GLY A 124 -15.04 7.86 0.24
N ILE A 125 -14.20 6.89 -0.14
CA ILE A 125 -13.59 6.81 -1.49
C ILE A 125 -13.69 5.42 -2.15
N ASP A 126 -14.33 4.43 -1.50
CA ASP A 126 -14.51 3.08 -2.08
C ASP A 126 -15.21 3.10 -3.44
N GLU A 127 -16.17 4.00 -3.62
CA GLU A 127 -16.96 4.14 -4.84
C GLU A 127 -16.16 4.50 -6.10
N TYR A 128 -14.93 5.00 -5.94
CA TYR A 128 -14.06 5.30 -7.09
C TYR A 128 -13.42 4.06 -7.70
N PHE A 129 -13.38 2.94 -6.99
CA PHE A 129 -12.64 1.74 -7.42
C PHE A 129 -13.58 0.65 -7.95
N ASP A 130 -13.26 0.14 -9.14
CA ASP A 130 -14.05 -0.91 -9.78
C ASP A 130 -13.87 -2.27 -9.08
N PHE A 131 -12.67 -2.55 -8.55
CA PHE A 131 -12.32 -3.78 -7.84
C PHE A 131 -11.02 -3.62 -7.04
N TYR A 132 -10.70 -4.68 -6.30
CA TYR A 132 -9.49 -4.82 -5.49
C TYR A 132 -8.70 -6.05 -5.92
N ILE A 133 -7.37 -5.95 -5.92
CA ILE A 133 -6.44 -7.07 -6.07
C ILE A 133 -5.62 -7.18 -4.79
N GLU A 134 -5.61 -8.38 -4.22
CA GLU A 134 -4.76 -8.73 -3.09
C GLU A 134 -3.42 -9.22 -3.63
N ALA A 135 -2.38 -8.42 -3.44
CA ALA A 135 -1.07 -8.65 -4.03
C ALA A 135 -0.22 -9.59 -3.18
N ARG A 136 -0.55 -10.89 -3.15
CA ARG A 136 0.11 -11.90 -2.31
C ARG A 136 0.42 -13.18 -3.07
N GLY A 137 1.40 -13.91 -2.58
CA GLY A 137 1.79 -15.20 -3.16
C GLY A 137 2.21 -15.05 -4.63
N ALA A 138 1.57 -15.77 -5.54
CA ALA A 138 1.83 -15.68 -6.98
C ALA A 138 1.47 -14.32 -7.58
N MET A 139 0.62 -13.55 -6.90
CA MET A 139 0.24 -12.19 -7.27
C MET A 139 1.04 -11.12 -6.51
N SER A 140 2.21 -11.46 -5.97
CA SER A 140 3.09 -10.49 -5.29
C SER A 140 3.52 -9.38 -6.24
N LYS A 141 3.59 -8.13 -5.75
CA LYS A 141 4.12 -6.96 -6.47
C LYS A 141 5.62 -7.04 -6.80
N SER A 142 6.30 -8.10 -6.34
CA SER A 142 7.65 -8.45 -6.81
C SER A 142 7.66 -9.10 -8.21
N SER A 143 6.51 -9.25 -8.82
CA SER A 143 6.32 -9.68 -10.21
C SER A 143 5.28 -8.78 -10.90
N PRO A 144 5.29 -8.67 -12.23
CA PRO A 144 4.32 -7.85 -12.96
C PRO A 144 2.89 -8.42 -12.94
N ALA A 145 2.69 -9.64 -12.45
CA ALA A 145 1.40 -10.35 -12.53
C ALA A 145 0.20 -9.55 -11.99
N PRO A 146 0.23 -8.98 -10.77
CA PRO A 146 -0.92 -8.24 -10.24
C PRO A 146 -1.23 -6.97 -11.04
N PHE A 147 -0.21 -6.28 -11.55
CA PHE A 147 -0.38 -5.08 -12.36
C PHE A 147 -0.96 -5.39 -13.74
N MET A 148 -0.49 -6.48 -14.37
CA MET A 148 -1.03 -6.95 -15.65
C MET A 148 -2.47 -7.43 -15.52
N GLU A 149 -2.80 -8.15 -14.47
CA GLU A 149 -4.18 -8.57 -14.17
C GLU A 149 -5.08 -7.33 -13.95
N ALA A 150 -4.61 -6.34 -13.19
CA ALA A 150 -5.32 -5.09 -12.98
C ALA A 150 -5.58 -4.37 -14.30
N LEU A 151 -4.55 -4.22 -15.13
CA LEU A 151 -4.65 -3.60 -16.45
C LEU A 151 -5.73 -4.25 -17.32
N HIS A 152 -5.69 -5.58 -17.43
CA HIS A 152 -6.68 -6.33 -18.23
C HIS A 152 -8.11 -6.15 -17.70
N ARG A 153 -8.31 -6.25 -16.40
CA ARG A 153 -9.63 -6.07 -15.77
C ARG A 153 -10.15 -4.63 -15.89
N LEU A 154 -9.27 -3.64 -15.95
CA LEU A 154 -9.63 -2.26 -16.26
C LEU A 154 -9.90 -2.03 -17.76
N GLY A 155 -9.71 -3.06 -18.60
CA GLY A 155 -9.95 -3.00 -20.04
C GLY A 155 -8.80 -2.42 -20.84
N GLY A 156 -7.61 -2.31 -20.24
CA GLY A 156 -6.38 -1.88 -20.91
C GLY A 156 -5.62 -3.07 -21.52
N THR A 157 -4.78 -2.79 -22.50
CA THR A 157 -3.92 -3.79 -23.17
C THR A 157 -2.44 -3.41 -23.11
N GLU A 158 -2.15 -2.12 -23.02
CA GLU A 158 -0.78 -1.58 -23.09
C GLU A 158 -0.41 -0.94 -21.74
N PRO A 159 0.64 -1.42 -21.07
CA PRO A 159 1.10 -0.87 -19.79
C PRO A 159 1.37 0.64 -19.84
N ALA A 160 1.96 1.15 -20.92
CA ALA A 160 2.29 2.56 -21.07
C ALA A 160 1.07 3.52 -21.03
N GLY A 161 -0.15 3.01 -21.22
CA GLY A 161 -1.41 3.77 -21.11
C GLY A 161 -2.09 3.64 -19.75
N CYS A 162 -1.47 2.95 -18.80
CA CYS A 162 -1.99 2.69 -17.46
C CYS A 162 -1.03 3.23 -16.41
N ALA A 163 -1.54 4.03 -15.48
CA ALA A 163 -0.76 4.51 -14.35
C ALA A 163 -0.74 3.50 -13.20
N VAL A 164 0.44 3.26 -12.63
CA VAL A 164 0.62 2.57 -11.35
C VAL A 164 1.10 3.59 -10.33
N CYS A 165 0.44 3.63 -9.18
CA CYS A 165 0.71 4.57 -8.11
C CYS A 165 1.24 3.80 -6.89
N GLU A 166 2.46 4.15 -6.45
CA GLU A 166 3.23 3.38 -5.45
C GLU A 166 4.11 4.28 -4.59
N ASP A 167 4.36 3.86 -3.35
CA ASP A 167 5.36 4.45 -2.46
C ASP A 167 6.55 3.51 -2.21
N ALA A 168 6.37 2.20 -2.44
CA ALA A 168 7.36 1.18 -2.18
C ALA A 168 8.25 0.91 -3.41
N LEU A 169 9.58 1.09 -3.25
CA LEU A 169 10.55 0.98 -4.33
C LEU A 169 10.48 -0.35 -5.09
N TYR A 170 10.33 -1.48 -4.39
CA TYR A 170 10.32 -2.81 -5.04
C TYR A 170 9.14 -2.98 -5.99
N ALA A 171 7.96 -2.47 -5.59
CA ALA A 171 6.74 -2.53 -6.39
C ALA A 171 6.78 -1.52 -7.55
N ALA A 172 7.26 -0.31 -7.27
CA ALA A 172 7.51 0.72 -8.26
C ALA A 172 8.50 0.24 -9.35
N GLN A 173 9.61 -0.39 -8.95
CA GLN A 173 10.58 -0.95 -9.90
C GLN A 173 9.94 -2.03 -10.79
N THR A 174 9.12 -2.91 -10.20
CA THR A 174 8.43 -3.95 -10.97
C THR A 174 7.46 -3.34 -11.99
N ALA A 175 6.72 -2.31 -11.61
CA ALA A 175 5.79 -1.62 -12.52
C ALA A 175 6.55 -0.89 -13.65
N HIS A 176 7.64 -0.19 -13.30
CA HIS A 176 8.54 0.48 -14.26
C HIS A 176 9.09 -0.52 -15.29
N ASP A 177 9.64 -1.64 -14.83
CA ASP A 177 10.26 -2.65 -15.70
C ASP A 177 9.23 -3.34 -16.60
N ALA A 178 7.95 -3.37 -16.18
CA ALA A 178 6.84 -3.84 -16.98
C ALA A 178 6.28 -2.78 -17.95
N GLY A 179 6.81 -1.55 -17.92
CA GLY A 179 6.48 -0.48 -18.87
C GLY A 179 5.22 0.32 -18.52
N PHE A 180 4.77 0.29 -17.26
CA PHE A 180 3.66 1.14 -16.78
C PHE A 180 4.12 2.59 -16.63
N TYR A 181 3.18 3.53 -16.78
CA TYR A 181 3.37 4.90 -16.35
C TYR A 181 3.38 4.95 -14.81
N LEU A 182 4.44 5.45 -14.23
CA LEU A 182 4.68 5.32 -12.79
C LEU A 182 4.54 6.65 -12.06
N VAL A 183 3.61 6.70 -11.10
CA VAL A 183 3.44 7.83 -10.18
C VAL A 183 3.90 7.39 -8.79
N GLY A 184 5.07 7.86 -8.38
CA GLY A 184 5.60 7.61 -7.04
C GLY A 184 5.05 8.61 -6.04
N ILE A 185 4.63 8.14 -4.87
CA ILE A 185 4.17 8.98 -3.76
C ILE A 185 5.21 8.93 -2.64
N GLN A 186 5.61 10.10 -2.15
CA GLN A 186 6.53 10.15 -1.02
C GLN A 186 5.85 9.66 0.25
N ASP A 187 6.51 8.72 0.94
CA ASP A 187 6.14 8.31 2.29
C ASP A 187 7.35 8.45 3.23
N THR A 188 7.08 8.73 4.52
CA THR A 188 8.15 8.92 5.51
C THR A 188 8.90 7.63 5.79
N THR A 189 8.22 6.49 5.74
CA THR A 189 8.82 5.17 6.00
C THR A 189 9.70 4.69 4.84
N SER A 190 9.45 5.17 3.63
CA SER A 190 10.26 4.91 2.43
C SER A 190 11.22 6.05 2.07
N ALA A 191 11.47 6.98 2.99
CA ALA A 191 12.30 8.18 2.72
C ALA A 191 13.73 7.85 2.21
N ALA A 192 14.31 6.75 2.67
CA ALA A 192 15.62 6.27 2.21
C ALA A 192 15.62 5.88 0.71
N ASP A 193 14.48 5.41 0.20
CA ASP A 193 14.30 4.97 -1.19
C ASP A 193 13.92 6.13 -2.14
N ALA A 194 13.56 7.30 -1.60
CA ALA A 194 13.10 8.43 -2.38
C ALA A 194 14.07 8.83 -3.53
N PRO A 195 15.41 8.80 -3.39
CA PRO A 195 16.30 9.08 -4.51
C PRO A 195 16.23 8.04 -5.64
N ALA A 196 15.94 6.77 -5.31
CA ALA A 196 15.76 5.71 -6.29
C ALA A 196 14.39 5.84 -6.98
N LEU A 197 13.33 6.06 -6.24
CA LEU A 197 11.98 6.31 -6.76
C LEU A 197 11.97 7.50 -7.74
N ARG A 198 12.60 8.62 -7.39
CA ARG A 198 12.71 9.79 -8.28
C ARG A 198 13.37 9.51 -9.63
N ARG A 199 14.21 8.48 -9.72
CA ARG A 199 14.89 8.12 -10.98
C ARG A 199 14.04 7.27 -11.90
N ILE A 200 13.10 6.50 -11.35
CA ILE A 200 12.31 5.53 -12.13
C ILE A 200 10.86 5.99 -12.35
N CYS A 201 10.34 6.90 -11.52
CA CYS A 201 8.98 7.40 -11.67
C CYS A 201 8.89 8.44 -12.80
N ASP A 202 7.82 8.39 -13.58
CA ASP A 202 7.45 9.45 -14.52
C ASP A 202 7.07 10.72 -13.76
N GLN A 203 6.40 10.57 -12.62
CA GLN A 203 6.18 11.62 -11.63
C GLN A 203 6.49 11.09 -10.23
N PHE A 204 7.21 11.86 -9.41
CA PHE A 204 7.39 11.57 -7.99
C PHE A 204 6.88 12.75 -7.15
N LEU A 205 5.83 12.48 -6.40
CA LEU A 205 5.01 13.51 -5.75
C LEU A 205 5.24 13.53 -4.23
N PRO A 206 5.34 14.70 -3.60
CA PRO A 206 5.29 14.81 -2.14
C PRO A 206 3.91 14.41 -1.59
N ASP A 207 2.85 14.71 -2.32
CA ASP A 207 1.47 14.31 -2.10
C ASP A 207 0.65 14.50 -3.40
N TRP A 208 -0.62 14.13 -3.40
CA TRP A 208 -1.47 14.16 -4.60
C TRP A 208 -1.84 15.55 -5.10
N THR A 209 -1.62 16.61 -4.30
CA THR A 209 -1.85 17.99 -4.75
C THR A 209 -0.84 18.43 -5.82
N ALA A 210 0.30 17.73 -5.90
CA ALA A 210 1.38 18.02 -6.84
C ALA A 210 1.29 17.27 -8.17
N LEU A 211 0.23 16.49 -8.42
CA LEU A 211 0.09 15.72 -9.67
C LEU A 211 0.04 16.65 -10.88
N ASP A 212 0.95 16.45 -11.82
CA ASP A 212 0.97 17.15 -13.09
C ASP A 212 0.00 16.49 -14.08
N TRP A 213 -1.17 17.09 -14.22
CA TRP A 213 -2.26 16.61 -15.07
C TRP A 213 -1.94 16.68 -16.56
N ALA A 214 -0.96 17.46 -16.98
CA ALA A 214 -0.56 17.55 -18.39
C ALA A 214 0.26 16.32 -18.83
N GLN A 215 0.83 15.62 -17.87
CA GLN A 215 1.66 14.42 -18.11
C GLN A 215 0.93 13.11 -17.76
N ALA A 216 -0.10 13.14 -16.92
CA ALA A 216 -0.84 11.97 -16.42
C ALA A 216 -1.89 11.40 -17.39
#